data_e91004b7d0ebf7c8d808aac3cfcf0195
#
_entry.id   e91004b7d0ebf7c8d808aac3cfcf0195
#
_cell.length_a   1.000
_cell.length_b   1.000
_cell.length_c   1.000
_cell.angle_alpha   90.00
_cell.angle_beta   90.00
_cell.angle_gamma   90.00
#
_symmetry.space_group_name_H-M   'P 1'
#
loop_
_entity.id
_entity.type
_entity.pdbx_description
1 polymer ?
#
loop_
_entity_poly.entity_id
_entity_poly.type
_entity_poly.pdbx_seq_one_letter_code
_entity_poly.pdbx_strand_id
1 'polypeptide(L)'
;GGNIALFFMTVQKDFSDKNGNYDILLKHVADRQLRRIIDVGAWWGPWSLFWQSHAEKLEIFEPNKKILPMLAQNISKFNNCTLHKTALGESKGTVSMAYDTHSGTNHVTDFKGDTEINTLDSYSFDNVDVIKIDVEGYEIPVLKGAKHTIITNQPIIQIEGNSSGQRYGISKKQIMELLTSWGMTRIEKKW
;
A
#
# COMPACT_ATOMS: atom_id res chain seq x y z
N GLY A 1 20.12 8.98 15.77
CA GLY A 1 20.19 7.81 14.91
C GLY A 1 19.22 8.02 13.77
N GLY A 2 19.74 8.06 12.53
CA GLY A 2 18.91 8.22 11.36
C GLY A 2 17.96 7.03 11.20
N ASN A 3 16.72 7.30 10.81
CA ASN A 3 15.77 6.24 10.42
C ASN A 3 16.37 5.48 9.24
N ILE A 4 16.48 4.17 9.35
CA ILE A 4 16.85 3.31 8.22
C ILE A 4 15.55 3.02 7.48
N ALA A 5 15.47 3.43 6.20
CA ALA A 5 14.34 3.08 5.36
C ALA A 5 14.33 1.56 5.12
N LEU A 6 13.25 0.90 5.51
CA LEU A 6 13.11 -0.55 5.51
C LEU A 6 11.96 -0.98 4.60
N PHE A 7 12.09 -2.14 3.97
CA PHE A 7 10.96 -2.75 3.26
C PHE A 7 10.94 -4.27 3.45
N PHE A 8 9.76 -4.85 3.32
CA PHE A 8 9.57 -6.29 3.29
C PHE A 8 8.43 -6.68 2.37
N MET A 9 8.46 -7.91 1.88
CA MET A 9 7.43 -8.46 1.02
C MET A 9 6.66 -9.55 1.74
N THR A 10 5.35 -9.53 1.61
CA THR A 10 4.43 -10.53 2.16
C THR A 10 3.78 -11.33 1.04
N VAL A 11 3.28 -12.51 1.35
CA VAL A 11 2.44 -13.30 0.46
C VAL A 11 1.13 -13.52 1.19
N GLN A 12 0.04 -12.98 0.63
CA GLN A 12 -1.28 -13.19 1.20
C GLN A 12 -1.69 -14.65 0.98
N LYS A 13 -1.93 -15.37 2.06
CA LYS A 13 -2.53 -16.70 2.02
C LYS A 13 -3.86 -16.77 2.78
N ASP A 14 -4.15 -15.81 3.64
CA ASP A 14 -5.36 -15.80 4.45
C ASP A 14 -5.55 -14.44 5.14
N PHE A 15 -6.80 -14.00 5.32
CA PHE A 15 -7.18 -12.77 6.02
C PHE A 15 -7.00 -12.84 7.55
N SER A 16 -6.82 -14.03 8.10
CA SER A 16 -6.35 -14.17 9.46
C SER A 16 -4.83 -14.06 9.45
N ASP A 17 -4.25 -13.19 10.25
CA ASP A 17 -2.79 -12.99 10.36
C ASP A 17 -2.02 -14.20 10.90
N LYS A 18 -2.47 -15.40 10.55
CA LYS A 18 -1.83 -16.67 10.92
C LYS A 18 -0.40 -16.82 10.38
N ASN A 19 0.00 -15.93 9.45
CA ASN A 19 1.32 -15.98 8.83
C ASN A 19 2.31 -14.95 9.38
N GLY A 20 1.96 -14.21 10.45
CA GLY A 20 2.84 -13.25 11.10
C GLY A 20 3.21 -12.04 10.23
N ASN A 21 2.36 -11.65 9.26
CA ASN A 21 2.61 -10.48 8.42
C ASN A 21 2.55 -9.18 9.25
N TYR A 22 1.65 -9.10 10.22
CA TYR A 22 1.58 -7.99 11.16
C TYR A 22 2.73 -8.04 12.17
N ASP A 23 3.20 -9.23 12.55
CA ASP A 23 4.30 -9.39 13.49
C ASP A 23 5.60 -8.75 13.02
N ILE A 24 5.91 -8.81 11.71
CA ILE A 24 7.09 -8.16 11.14
C ILE A 24 6.99 -6.65 11.34
N LEU A 25 5.87 -6.06 10.95
CA LEU A 25 5.66 -4.63 11.07
C LEU A 25 5.61 -4.21 12.54
N LEU A 26 4.85 -4.92 13.38
CA LEU A 26 4.75 -4.65 14.83
C LEU A 26 6.11 -4.66 15.51
N LYS A 27 7.00 -5.62 15.21
CA LYS A 27 8.36 -5.66 15.77
C LYS A 27 9.20 -4.44 15.41
N HIS A 28 8.98 -3.85 14.22
CA HIS A 28 9.76 -2.71 13.75
C HIS A 28 9.17 -1.36 14.17
N VAL A 29 7.89 -1.32 14.52
CA VAL A 29 7.22 -0.11 15.01
C VAL A 29 6.94 -0.14 16.51
N ALA A 30 7.29 -1.25 17.20
CA ALA A 30 7.05 -1.42 18.63
C ALA A 30 7.45 -0.17 19.41
N ASP A 31 6.61 0.25 20.35
CA ASP A 31 6.81 1.40 21.23
C ASP A 31 6.85 2.78 20.54
N ARG A 32 6.55 2.87 19.24
CA ARG A 32 6.46 4.16 18.55
C ARG A 32 5.00 4.54 18.28
N GLN A 33 4.63 5.76 18.65
CA GLN A 33 3.43 6.41 18.11
C GLN A 33 3.70 6.74 16.63
N LEU A 34 2.99 6.07 15.73
CA LEU A 34 3.09 6.36 14.30
C LEU A 34 2.31 7.63 13.97
N ARG A 35 2.89 8.52 13.18
CA ARG A 35 2.26 9.79 12.81
C ARG A 35 1.33 9.62 11.62
N ARG A 36 1.81 9.01 10.54
CA ARG A 36 0.99 8.72 9.36
C ARG A 36 1.29 7.34 8.79
N ILE A 37 0.22 6.62 8.53
CA ILE A 37 0.21 5.34 7.81
C ILE A 37 -0.53 5.53 6.49
N ILE A 38 -0.07 4.88 5.43
CA ILE A 38 -0.72 4.87 4.11
C ILE A 38 -1.05 3.43 3.72
N ASP A 39 -2.33 3.16 3.44
CA ASP A 39 -2.84 1.87 2.96
C ASP A 39 -3.23 2.01 1.49
N VAL A 40 -2.43 1.44 0.58
CA VAL A 40 -2.67 1.49 -0.86
C VAL A 40 -3.23 0.15 -1.33
N GLY A 41 -4.45 0.17 -1.87
CA GLY A 41 -5.21 -1.02 -2.19
C GLY A 41 -5.87 -1.61 -0.95
N ALA A 42 -6.76 -0.83 -0.34
CA ALA A 42 -7.31 -1.17 0.97
C ALA A 42 -8.43 -2.19 0.94
N TRP A 43 -9.04 -2.43 -0.23
CA TRP A 43 -10.21 -3.31 -0.37
C TRP A 43 -11.33 -2.88 0.58
N TRP A 44 -11.94 -3.80 1.37
CA TRP A 44 -12.95 -3.43 2.37
C TRP A 44 -12.35 -2.94 3.72
N GLY A 45 -11.02 -2.82 3.81
CA GLY A 45 -10.28 -2.18 4.90
C GLY A 45 -9.75 -3.08 6.01
N PRO A 46 -9.49 -4.39 5.81
CA PRO A 46 -9.07 -5.26 6.92
C PRO A 46 -7.75 -4.81 7.55
N TRP A 47 -6.78 -4.40 6.72
CA TRP A 47 -5.50 -3.88 7.19
C TRP A 47 -5.68 -2.53 7.90
N SER A 48 -6.43 -1.61 7.32
CA SER A 48 -6.75 -0.31 7.91
C SER A 48 -7.45 -0.43 9.25
N LEU A 49 -8.40 -1.36 9.40
CA LEU A 49 -9.13 -1.59 10.66
C LEU A 49 -8.20 -2.06 11.79
N PHE A 50 -7.19 -2.84 11.48
CA PHE A 50 -6.19 -3.24 12.46
C PHE A 50 -5.27 -2.07 12.83
N TRP A 51 -4.73 -1.36 11.82
CA TRP A 51 -3.67 -0.36 12.03
C TRP A 51 -4.17 1.03 12.47
N GLN A 52 -5.47 1.33 12.36
CA GLN A 52 -6.03 2.65 12.69
C GLN A 52 -5.72 3.12 14.12
N SER A 53 -5.63 2.21 15.09
CA SER A 53 -5.29 2.53 16.48
C SER A 53 -3.80 2.80 16.72
N HIS A 54 -2.93 2.50 15.74
CA HIS A 54 -1.49 2.63 15.86
C HIS A 54 -0.93 3.94 15.28
N ALA A 55 -1.77 4.77 14.66
CA ALA A 55 -1.34 6.00 14.00
C ALA A 55 -2.24 7.19 14.32
N GLU A 56 -1.65 8.38 14.25
CA GLU A 56 -2.39 9.64 14.38
C GLU A 56 -3.24 9.90 13.13
N LYS A 57 -2.74 9.50 11.94
CA LYS A 57 -3.42 9.63 10.64
C LYS A 57 -3.26 8.36 9.82
N LEU A 58 -4.34 7.92 9.20
CA LEU A 58 -4.37 6.81 8.27
C LEU A 58 -4.99 7.27 6.95
N GLU A 59 -4.17 7.28 5.89
CA GLU A 59 -4.58 7.63 4.53
C GLU A 59 -4.87 6.35 3.75
N ILE A 60 -6.09 6.20 3.25
CA ILE A 60 -6.60 4.96 2.67
C ILE A 60 -6.93 5.18 1.20
N PHE A 61 -6.29 4.43 0.31
CA PHE A 61 -6.49 4.52 -1.14
C PHE A 61 -7.17 3.27 -1.66
N GLU A 62 -8.35 3.44 -2.27
CA GLU A 62 -9.10 2.36 -2.91
C GLU A 62 -9.89 2.91 -4.11
N PRO A 63 -9.63 2.43 -5.34
CA PRO A 63 -10.33 2.92 -6.52
C PRO A 63 -11.64 2.17 -6.83
N ASN A 64 -11.87 0.98 -6.27
CA ASN A 64 -12.99 0.12 -6.65
C ASN A 64 -14.33 0.68 -6.18
N LYS A 65 -15.09 1.27 -7.08
CA LYS A 65 -16.40 1.88 -6.82
C LYS A 65 -17.40 0.92 -6.15
N LYS A 66 -17.28 -0.40 -6.38
CA LYS A 66 -18.17 -1.42 -5.77
C LYS A 66 -17.83 -1.68 -4.30
N ILE A 67 -16.57 -1.52 -3.92
CA ILE A 67 -16.07 -1.77 -2.56
C ILE A 67 -16.14 -0.50 -1.70
N LEU A 68 -16.04 0.68 -2.30
CA LEU A 68 -16.01 1.96 -1.59
C LEU A 68 -17.15 2.14 -0.56
N PRO A 69 -18.42 1.77 -0.82
CA PRO A 69 -19.48 1.91 0.19
C PRO A 69 -19.21 1.08 1.45
N MET A 70 -18.75 -0.17 1.30
CA MET A 70 -18.42 -1.05 2.41
C MET A 70 -17.19 -0.52 3.17
N LEU A 71 -16.13 -0.14 2.46
CA LEU A 71 -14.94 0.44 3.06
C LEU A 71 -15.27 1.71 3.85
N ALA A 72 -16.03 2.65 3.26
CA ALA A 72 -16.44 3.87 3.92
C ALA A 72 -17.25 3.59 5.21
N GLN A 73 -18.16 2.62 5.17
CA GLN A 73 -18.92 2.21 6.35
C GLN A 73 -17.99 1.62 7.43
N ASN A 74 -17.06 0.76 7.07
CA ASN A 74 -16.15 0.11 8.02
C ASN A 74 -15.27 1.11 8.77
N ILE A 75 -14.80 2.16 8.08
CA ILE A 75 -13.91 3.17 8.69
C ILE A 75 -14.66 4.38 9.27
N SER A 76 -15.97 4.50 9.08
CA SER A 76 -16.77 5.69 9.45
C SER A 76 -16.72 6.08 10.93
N LYS A 77 -16.43 5.11 11.79
CA LYS A 77 -16.32 5.33 13.25
C LYS A 77 -14.96 5.86 13.71
N PHE A 78 -13.99 5.97 12.80
CA PHE A 78 -12.62 6.41 13.11
C PHE A 78 -12.39 7.80 12.52
N ASN A 79 -12.06 8.75 13.37
CA ASN A 79 -11.86 10.16 13.00
C ASN A 79 -10.45 10.46 12.46
N ASN A 80 -9.54 9.49 12.55
CA ASN A 80 -8.16 9.60 12.02
C ASN A 80 -7.97 8.95 10.63
N CYS A 81 -9.03 8.40 10.04
CA CYS A 81 -9.00 7.76 8.72
C CYS A 81 -9.49 8.71 7.63
N THR A 82 -8.73 8.86 6.56
CA THR A 82 -9.10 9.62 5.35
C THR A 82 -9.18 8.67 4.17
N LEU A 83 -10.32 8.62 3.49
CA LEU A 83 -10.55 7.79 2.31
C LEU A 83 -10.32 8.58 1.01
N HIS A 84 -9.36 8.14 0.22
CA HIS A 84 -9.07 8.63 -1.13
C HIS A 84 -9.62 7.62 -2.16
N LYS A 85 -10.66 8.04 -2.89
CA LYS A 85 -11.38 7.20 -3.87
C LYS A 85 -10.69 7.21 -5.23
N THR A 86 -9.42 6.86 -5.26
CA THR A 86 -8.55 6.93 -6.44
C THR A 86 -7.55 5.79 -6.46
N ALA A 87 -7.10 5.41 -7.65
CA ALA A 87 -5.92 4.57 -7.81
C ALA A 87 -4.64 5.39 -7.62
N LEU A 88 -3.54 4.70 -7.33
CA LEU A 88 -2.20 5.29 -7.36
C LEU A 88 -1.34 4.66 -8.45
N GLY A 89 -0.46 5.45 -9.06
CA GLY A 89 0.45 5.02 -10.10
C GLY A 89 1.55 6.03 -10.38
N GLU A 90 2.26 5.86 -11.49
CA GLU A 90 3.41 6.68 -11.85
C GLU A 90 3.02 8.08 -12.35
N SER A 91 1.81 8.26 -12.87
CA SER A 91 1.32 9.54 -13.41
C SER A 91 -0.16 9.74 -13.15
N LYS A 92 -0.59 11.00 -13.19
CA LYS A 92 -2.01 11.37 -13.09
C LYS A 92 -2.76 11.09 -14.38
N GLY A 93 -4.01 10.70 -14.25
CA GLY A 93 -4.90 10.45 -15.39
C GLY A 93 -6.14 9.68 -15.02
N THR A 94 -6.62 8.86 -15.94
CA THR A 94 -7.72 7.92 -15.73
C THR A 94 -7.33 6.53 -16.22
N VAL A 95 -7.84 5.51 -15.54
CA VAL A 95 -7.60 4.11 -15.89
C VAL A 95 -8.91 3.33 -15.90
N SER A 96 -8.92 2.23 -16.64
CA SER A 96 -9.94 1.20 -16.50
C SER A 96 -9.48 0.17 -15.47
N MET A 97 -10.42 -0.30 -14.66
CA MET A 97 -10.18 -1.34 -13.67
C MET A 97 -10.95 -2.61 -14.05
N ALA A 98 -10.27 -3.75 -14.10
CA ALA A 98 -10.98 -5.03 -14.11
C ALA A 98 -11.30 -5.45 -12.69
N TYR A 99 -12.53 -5.88 -12.49
CA TYR A 99 -13.03 -6.35 -11.21
C TYR A 99 -13.28 -7.85 -11.33
N ASP A 100 -12.50 -8.65 -10.62
CA ASP A 100 -12.81 -10.06 -10.46
C ASP A 100 -13.88 -10.22 -9.38
N THR A 101 -15.00 -10.83 -9.75
CA THR A 101 -16.16 -11.00 -8.86
C THR A 101 -15.96 -12.06 -7.78
N HIS A 102 -14.93 -12.89 -7.88
CA HIS A 102 -14.73 -14.05 -7.00
C HIS A 102 -13.51 -13.97 -6.08
N SER A 103 -12.48 -13.19 -6.43
CA SER A 103 -11.19 -13.23 -5.71
C SER A 103 -10.77 -11.92 -5.06
N GLY A 104 -11.54 -10.82 -5.26
CA GLY A 104 -11.12 -9.49 -4.79
C GLY A 104 -9.93 -8.91 -5.55
N THR A 105 -9.45 -9.58 -6.60
CA THR A 105 -8.30 -9.15 -7.40
C THR A 105 -8.71 -8.06 -8.39
N ASN A 106 -8.66 -6.82 -7.94
CA ASN A 106 -8.92 -5.66 -8.79
C ASN A 106 -7.60 -5.14 -9.37
N HIS A 107 -7.57 -4.89 -10.67
CA HIS A 107 -6.34 -4.44 -11.31
C HIS A 107 -6.59 -3.46 -12.47
N VAL A 108 -5.59 -2.61 -12.74
CA VAL A 108 -5.58 -1.68 -13.86
C VAL A 108 -5.47 -2.44 -15.18
N THR A 109 -6.33 -2.16 -16.16
CA THR A 109 -6.33 -2.82 -17.47
C THR A 109 -5.96 -1.90 -18.62
N ASP A 110 -6.31 -0.60 -18.54
CA ASP A 110 -6.06 0.36 -19.61
C ASP A 110 -5.92 1.78 -19.00
N PHE A 111 -5.20 2.66 -19.71
CA PHE A 111 -5.01 4.06 -19.36
C PHE A 111 -6.12 4.99 -19.94
N LYS A 112 -7.25 4.45 -20.32
CA LYS A 112 -8.44 5.17 -20.74
C LYS A 112 -9.65 4.58 -20.05
N GLY A 113 -10.03 5.14 -18.91
CA GLY A 113 -11.16 4.64 -18.14
C GLY A 113 -11.83 5.76 -17.34
N ASP A 114 -12.67 5.35 -16.42
CA ASP A 114 -13.49 6.23 -15.57
C ASP A 114 -12.98 6.30 -14.12
N THR A 115 -11.89 5.59 -13.82
CA THR A 115 -11.27 5.57 -12.49
C THR A 115 -10.10 6.53 -12.47
N GLU A 116 -10.14 7.50 -11.58
CA GLU A 116 -9.05 8.45 -11.37
C GLU A 116 -7.80 7.74 -10.87
N ILE A 117 -6.64 8.10 -11.40
CA ILE A 117 -5.33 7.68 -10.92
C ILE A 117 -4.45 8.88 -10.63
N ASN A 118 -3.78 8.88 -9.49
CA ASN A 118 -2.88 9.93 -9.04
C ASN A 118 -1.52 9.36 -8.67
N THR A 119 -0.53 10.22 -8.46
CA THR A 119 0.73 9.83 -7.82
C THR A 119 0.64 10.06 -6.31
N LEU A 120 1.26 9.22 -5.49
CA LEU A 120 1.32 9.46 -4.04
C LEU A 120 2.05 10.77 -3.73
N ASP A 121 3.09 11.09 -4.49
CA ASP A 121 3.87 12.33 -4.34
C ASP A 121 3.02 13.60 -4.52
N SER A 122 1.94 13.54 -5.28
CA SER A 122 1.04 14.69 -5.48
C SER A 122 0.26 15.12 -4.25
N TYR A 123 0.17 14.27 -3.24
CA TYR A 123 -0.48 14.59 -1.96
C TYR A 123 0.44 15.31 -0.98
N SER A 124 1.76 15.32 -1.25
CA SER A 124 2.77 15.99 -0.42
C SER A 124 2.69 15.60 1.06
N PHE A 125 2.44 14.33 1.34
CA PHE A 125 2.37 13.83 2.72
C PHE A 125 3.72 13.94 3.42
N ASP A 126 3.70 14.47 4.61
CA ASP A 126 4.80 14.51 5.56
C ASP A 126 4.63 13.48 6.67
N ASN A 127 5.71 13.21 7.40
CA ASN A 127 5.69 12.34 8.57
C ASN A 127 5.11 10.94 8.29
N VAL A 128 5.39 10.39 7.12
CA VAL A 128 4.94 9.05 6.72
C VAL A 128 5.86 8.01 7.37
N ASP A 129 5.33 7.20 8.27
CA ASP A 129 6.08 6.18 8.99
C ASP A 129 5.93 4.78 8.38
N VAL A 130 4.78 4.49 7.76
CA VAL A 130 4.49 3.20 7.13
C VAL A 130 3.70 3.39 5.84
N ILE A 131 4.04 2.61 4.81
CA ILE A 131 3.27 2.46 3.58
C ILE A 131 3.02 0.98 3.33
N LYS A 132 1.76 0.55 3.24
CA LYS A 132 1.39 -0.78 2.74
C LYS A 132 0.93 -0.63 1.29
N ILE A 133 1.41 -1.53 0.41
CA ILE A 133 1.06 -1.56 -1.02
C ILE A 133 0.59 -2.98 -1.37
N ASP A 134 -0.66 -3.07 -1.79
CA ASP A 134 -1.30 -4.29 -2.24
C ASP A 134 -2.25 -3.94 -3.40
N VAL A 135 -1.72 -3.94 -4.61
CA VAL A 135 -2.40 -3.44 -5.82
C VAL A 135 -2.38 -4.45 -6.97
N GLU A 136 -2.30 -5.74 -6.60
CA GLU A 136 -2.50 -6.87 -7.50
C GLU A 136 -1.61 -6.84 -8.74
N GLY A 137 -0.33 -6.52 -8.54
CA GLY A 137 0.71 -6.52 -9.56
C GLY A 137 1.10 -5.14 -10.08
N TYR A 138 0.42 -4.05 -9.67
CA TYR A 138 0.71 -2.69 -10.12
C TYR A 138 1.67 -1.93 -9.17
N GLU A 139 2.46 -2.66 -8.37
CA GLU A 139 3.31 -2.11 -7.30
C GLU A 139 4.40 -1.17 -7.84
N ILE A 140 5.07 -1.50 -8.96
CA ILE A 140 6.15 -0.66 -9.52
C ILE A 140 5.64 0.71 -9.96
N PRO A 141 4.55 0.87 -10.71
CA PRO A 141 3.99 2.19 -10.98
C PRO A 141 3.62 2.98 -9.73
N VAL A 142 3.05 2.32 -8.70
CA VAL A 142 2.75 2.97 -7.42
C VAL A 142 4.02 3.46 -6.75
N LEU A 143 5.06 2.63 -6.65
CA LEU A 143 6.35 2.99 -6.06
C LEU A 143 7.00 4.16 -6.79
N LYS A 144 7.00 4.16 -8.12
CA LYS A 144 7.55 5.27 -8.91
C LYS A 144 6.83 6.60 -8.64
N GLY A 145 5.49 6.57 -8.55
CA GLY A 145 4.70 7.75 -8.19
C GLY A 145 4.77 8.15 -6.72
N ALA A 146 5.43 7.34 -5.89
CA ALA A 146 5.65 7.57 -4.47
C ALA A 146 7.12 7.88 -4.12
N LYS A 147 8.00 7.97 -5.13
CA LYS A 147 9.46 8.03 -4.93
C LYS A 147 9.89 9.16 -4.01
N HIS A 148 9.38 10.38 -4.24
CA HIS A 148 9.72 11.53 -3.40
C HIS A 148 9.26 11.33 -1.96
N THR A 149 8.02 10.90 -1.76
CA THR A 149 7.47 10.59 -0.43
C THR A 149 8.31 9.55 0.30
N ILE A 150 8.72 8.47 -0.39
CA ILE A 150 9.55 7.40 0.17
C ILE A 150 10.94 7.90 0.56
N ILE A 151 11.62 8.59 -0.33
CA ILE A 151 13.00 9.07 -0.07
C ILE A 151 13.00 10.10 1.05
N THR A 152 12.03 11.02 1.07
CA THR A 152 11.97 12.11 2.05
C THR A 152 11.59 11.62 3.45
N ASN A 153 10.61 10.71 3.54
CA ASN A 153 10.08 10.26 4.83
C ASN A 153 10.78 9.02 5.38
N GLN A 154 11.44 8.22 4.52
CA GLN A 154 12.07 6.95 4.88
C GLN A 154 11.15 6.00 5.67
N PRO A 155 9.95 5.70 5.15
CA PRO A 155 8.98 4.86 5.83
C PRO A 155 9.42 3.39 5.85
N ILE A 156 8.76 2.58 6.68
CA ILE A 156 8.74 1.14 6.49
C ILE A 156 7.72 0.82 5.39
N ILE A 157 8.12 0.04 4.38
CA ILE A 157 7.24 -0.35 3.27
C ILE A 157 6.92 -1.83 3.38
N GLN A 158 5.64 -2.14 3.49
CA GLN A 158 5.09 -3.48 3.33
C GLN A 158 4.51 -3.64 1.93
N ILE A 159 5.01 -4.61 1.16
CA ILE A 159 4.50 -4.90 -0.18
C ILE A 159 3.96 -6.32 -0.20
N GLU A 160 2.72 -6.47 -0.67
CA GLU A 160 2.16 -7.78 -0.92
C GLU A 160 2.62 -8.29 -2.28
N GLY A 161 3.46 -9.33 -2.25
CA GLY A 161 4.00 -9.96 -3.44
C GLY A 161 3.24 -11.24 -3.77
N ASN A 162 2.07 -11.13 -4.37
CA ASN A 162 1.37 -12.29 -4.96
C ASN A 162 1.89 -12.57 -6.38
N SER A 163 1.37 -13.63 -7.03
CA SER A 163 1.73 -13.99 -8.41
C SER A 163 1.18 -13.02 -9.47
N SER A 164 0.40 -12.02 -9.06
CA SER A 164 -0.30 -11.07 -9.95
C SER A 164 0.66 -10.16 -10.72
N GLY A 165 1.88 -9.96 -10.23
CA GLY A 165 2.92 -9.19 -10.93
C GLY A 165 3.26 -9.73 -12.31
N GLN A 166 3.06 -11.03 -12.56
CA GLN A 166 3.23 -11.64 -13.89
C GLN A 166 2.33 -11.00 -14.96
N ARG A 167 1.17 -10.46 -14.57
CA ARG A 167 0.21 -9.77 -15.45
C ARG A 167 0.81 -8.54 -16.14
N TYR A 168 1.72 -7.84 -15.46
CA TYR A 168 2.40 -6.64 -15.98
C TYR A 168 3.89 -6.91 -16.30
N GLY A 169 4.34 -8.17 -16.29
CA GLY A 169 5.75 -8.51 -16.46
C GLY A 169 6.64 -8.06 -15.31
N ILE A 170 6.06 -7.79 -14.12
CA ILE A 170 6.77 -7.31 -12.94
C ILE A 170 7.15 -8.51 -12.06
N SER A 171 8.42 -8.62 -11.72
CA SER A 171 8.93 -9.63 -10.81
C SER A 171 9.23 -9.03 -9.42
N LYS A 172 9.16 -9.88 -8.38
CA LYS A 172 9.61 -9.50 -7.03
C LYS A 172 11.05 -8.97 -7.02
N LYS A 173 11.90 -9.50 -7.89
CA LYS A 173 13.29 -9.05 -8.04
C LYS A 173 13.36 -7.59 -8.48
N GLN A 174 12.55 -7.18 -9.47
CA GLN A 174 12.51 -5.79 -9.94
C GLN A 174 12.05 -4.81 -8.84
N ILE A 175 11.06 -5.20 -8.01
CA ILE A 175 10.63 -4.40 -6.86
C ILE A 175 11.78 -4.23 -5.87
N MET A 176 12.48 -5.33 -5.53
CA MET A 176 13.61 -5.29 -4.61
C MET A 176 14.75 -4.43 -5.13
N GLU A 177 15.11 -4.58 -6.41
CA GLU A 177 16.16 -3.77 -7.07
C GLU A 177 15.80 -2.29 -7.06
N LEU A 178 14.54 -1.93 -7.34
CA LEU A 178 14.06 -0.56 -7.33
C LEU A 178 14.22 0.08 -5.94
N LEU A 179 13.71 -0.56 -4.90
CA LEU A 179 13.77 -0.04 -3.53
C LEU A 179 15.21 0.03 -3.00
N THR A 180 16.02 -0.98 -3.30
CA THR A 180 17.44 -0.97 -2.94
C THR A 180 18.19 0.16 -3.64
N SER A 181 17.86 0.47 -4.90
CA SER A 181 18.44 1.60 -5.62
C SER A 181 18.14 2.96 -4.99
N TRP A 182 17.07 3.04 -4.17
CA TRP A 182 16.70 4.24 -3.40
C TRP A 182 17.29 4.23 -1.98
N GLY A 183 18.20 3.29 -1.67
CA GLY A 183 18.85 3.20 -0.38
C GLY A 183 18.05 2.49 0.70
N MET A 184 16.98 1.78 0.35
CA MET A 184 16.18 1.03 1.30
C MET A 184 16.82 -0.34 1.60
N THR A 185 16.70 -0.79 2.84
CA THR A 185 17.20 -2.08 3.29
C THR A 185 16.04 -3.08 3.41
N ARG A 186 16.22 -4.27 2.83
CA ARG A 186 15.24 -5.35 2.93
C ARG A 186 15.29 -5.98 4.32
N ILE A 187 14.11 -6.12 4.95
CA ILE A 187 13.93 -6.96 6.12
C ILE A 187 13.69 -8.39 5.63
N GLU A 188 14.54 -9.31 6.05
CA GLU A 188 14.33 -10.74 5.80
C GLU A 188 13.56 -11.36 6.95
N LYS A 189 12.53 -12.14 6.64
CA LYS A 189 11.87 -13.00 7.62
C LYS A 189 12.86 -14.12 7.95
N LYS A 190 13.46 -14.07 9.13
CA LYS A 190 14.16 -15.24 9.68
C LYS A 190 13.09 -16.24 10.11
N TRP A 191 12.99 -17.34 9.38
CA TRP A 191 12.14 -18.49 9.71
C TRP A 191 12.70 -19.26 10.90
#